data_b43a6f381f9aa60102b71a1db7ccbcfe
#
_entry.id   b43a6f381f9aa60102b71a1db7ccbcfe
#
_cell.length_a   1.000
_cell.length_b   1.000
_cell.length_c   1.000
_cell.angle_alpha   90.00
_cell.angle_beta   90.00
_cell.angle_gamma   90.00
#
_symmetry.space_group_name_H-M   'P 1'
#
loop_
_entity.id
_entity.type
_entity.pdbx_description
1 polymer ?
#
loop_
_entity_poly.entity_id
_entity_poly.type
_entity_poly.pdbx_seq_one_letter_code
_entity_poly.pdbx_strand_id
1 'polypeptide(L)'
;YSENGWQNEVLPIGNGMLGMCVFGGVSEEHLQFNEKTLWTGGPSKSRKDYIGGNVENSYEYLEKIREALRRGDKKAVLKFKDKLVGVKDGYGAYQNFGEIVLKFPHGVFSDYERQLDITNSVCTVKYRSGGVSFIRECFASHNPSVIAEKITADKNGALNTEISFSASHETDSIRVQDNSLILCGRLSD
;
A
#
# COMPACT_ATOMS: atom_id res chain seq x y z
N TYR A 1 7.93 11.10 9.22
CA TYR A 1 7.49 9.74 8.90
C TYR A 1 7.93 8.80 10.02
N SER A 2 6.99 8.15 10.66
CA SER A 2 7.25 7.14 11.69
C SER A 2 6.40 5.90 11.40
N GLU A 3 6.83 4.73 11.91
CA GLU A 3 6.00 3.50 11.83
C GLU A 3 4.60 3.70 12.41
N ASN A 4 4.47 4.51 13.46
CA ASN A 4 3.19 4.90 14.02
C ASN A 4 2.34 5.72 13.03
N GLY A 5 2.95 6.58 12.24
CA GLY A 5 2.28 7.35 11.20
C GLY A 5 1.68 6.45 10.13
N TRP A 6 2.39 5.41 9.72
CA TRP A 6 1.88 4.45 8.74
C TRP A 6 0.63 3.70 9.24
N GLN A 7 0.62 3.26 10.49
CA GLN A 7 -0.49 2.47 11.03
C GLN A 7 -1.72 3.30 11.41
N ASN A 8 -1.51 4.53 11.87
CA ASN A 8 -2.55 5.28 12.56
C ASN A 8 -2.93 6.61 11.88
N GLU A 9 -2.10 7.12 10.98
CA GLU A 9 -2.24 8.49 10.50
C GLU A 9 -2.36 8.62 8.97
N VAL A 10 -1.98 7.60 8.20
CA VAL A 10 -2.10 7.67 6.74
C VAL A 10 -3.55 7.75 6.28
N LEU A 11 -3.78 8.43 5.18
CA LEU A 11 -5.08 8.48 4.51
C LEU A 11 -5.07 7.51 3.34
N PRO A 12 -5.81 6.37 3.42
CA PRO A 12 -5.81 5.36 2.38
C PRO A 12 -6.78 5.71 1.26
N ILE A 13 -6.34 5.54 0.02
CA ILE A 13 -7.18 5.59 -1.17
C ILE A 13 -6.98 4.33 -2.01
N GLY A 14 -7.95 3.96 -2.83
CA GLY A 14 -7.83 2.79 -3.70
C GLY A 14 -9.04 2.55 -4.59
N ASN A 15 -8.84 1.74 -5.64
CA ASN A 15 -9.88 1.41 -6.63
C ASN A 15 -10.12 -0.11 -6.76
N GLY A 16 -9.56 -0.90 -5.84
CA GLY A 16 -9.65 -2.37 -5.86
C GLY A 16 -8.53 -3.06 -6.67
N MET A 17 -7.78 -2.34 -7.50
CA MET A 17 -6.56 -2.81 -8.18
C MET A 17 -5.32 -2.15 -7.60
N LEU A 18 -5.38 -0.84 -7.46
CA LEU A 18 -4.35 0.02 -6.89
C LEU A 18 -4.78 0.50 -5.52
N GLY A 19 -3.84 0.58 -4.60
CA GLY A 19 -4.01 1.20 -3.30
C GLY A 19 -2.86 2.14 -3.01
N MET A 20 -3.13 3.24 -2.31
CA MET A 20 -2.11 4.20 -1.91
C MET A 20 -2.39 4.75 -0.52
N CYS A 21 -1.32 4.95 0.24
CA CYS A 21 -1.30 5.65 1.51
C CYS A 21 -0.72 7.04 1.30
N VAL A 22 -1.49 8.08 1.62
CA VAL A 22 -1.10 9.49 1.57
C VAL A 22 -0.71 9.93 2.97
N PHE A 23 0.54 10.37 3.16
CA PHE A 23 1.03 10.78 4.49
C PHE A 23 0.73 12.25 4.80
N GLY A 24 0.67 13.10 3.80
CA GLY A 24 0.33 14.51 3.94
C GLY A 24 1.48 15.40 4.40
N GLY A 25 2.73 15.01 4.17
CA GLY A 25 3.90 15.82 4.50
C GLY A 25 3.96 17.12 3.68
N VAL A 26 4.49 18.21 4.24
CA VAL A 26 4.52 19.53 3.58
C VAL A 26 5.79 19.73 2.76
N SER A 27 6.96 19.55 3.36
CA SER A 27 8.25 19.66 2.66
C SER A 27 8.63 18.40 1.91
N GLU A 28 8.17 17.26 2.40
CA GLU A 28 8.36 15.97 1.80
C GLU A 28 7.09 15.14 1.96
N GLU A 29 6.45 14.76 0.85
CA GLU A 29 5.30 13.89 0.81
C GLU A 29 5.72 12.48 0.44
N HIS A 30 5.20 11.51 1.16
CA HIS A 30 5.34 10.10 0.86
C HIS A 30 4.02 9.53 0.37
N LEU A 31 4.03 8.93 -0.79
CA LEU A 31 2.91 8.26 -1.42
C LEU A 31 3.26 6.79 -1.58
N GLN A 32 3.00 6.00 -0.55
CA GLN A 32 3.26 4.57 -0.61
C GLN A 32 2.12 3.89 -1.35
N PHE A 33 2.43 3.16 -2.41
CA PHE A 33 1.42 2.55 -3.23
C PHE A 33 1.68 1.07 -3.49
N ASN A 34 0.62 0.38 -3.88
CA ASN A 34 0.67 -1.01 -4.20
C ASN A 34 -0.32 -1.39 -5.31
N GLU A 35 -0.04 -2.50 -5.98
CA GLU A 35 -0.90 -3.13 -6.96
C GLU A 35 -1.24 -4.55 -6.47
N LYS A 36 -2.51 -4.95 -6.52
CA LYS A 36 -3.01 -6.14 -5.83
C LYS A 36 -2.46 -7.47 -6.34
N THR A 37 -1.90 -7.50 -7.55
CA THR A 37 -1.32 -8.71 -8.13
C THR A 37 0.18 -8.84 -7.89
N LEU A 38 0.79 -7.87 -7.20
CA LEU A 38 2.22 -7.90 -6.90
C LEU A 38 2.52 -8.88 -5.77
N TRP A 39 2.83 -10.11 -6.14
CA TRP A 39 3.12 -11.22 -5.23
C TRP A 39 4.40 -11.93 -5.62
N THR A 40 5.15 -12.43 -4.62
CA THR A 40 6.23 -13.38 -4.82
C THR A 40 5.74 -14.79 -4.53
N GLY A 41 6.33 -15.78 -5.20
CA GLY A 41 5.96 -17.16 -5.04
C GLY A 41 4.55 -17.49 -5.54
N GLY A 42 4.04 -18.61 -5.12
CA GLY A 42 2.72 -19.12 -5.50
C GLY A 42 2.72 -20.64 -5.66
N PRO A 43 1.63 -21.22 -6.20
CA PRO A 43 1.55 -22.65 -6.45
C PRO A 43 2.66 -23.07 -7.39
N SER A 44 3.74 -23.58 -6.84
CA SER A 44 4.90 -23.99 -7.63
C SER A 44 4.68 -25.35 -8.28
N LYS A 45 4.69 -25.37 -9.62
CA LYS A 45 4.68 -26.62 -10.37
C LYS A 45 5.91 -27.49 -10.14
N SER A 46 7.00 -26.91 -9.63
CA SER A 46 8.24 -27.61 -9.30
C SER A 46 8.20 -28.29 -7.93
N ARG A 47 7.27 -27.92 -7.05
CA ARG A 47 7.11 -28.51 -5.72
C ARG A 47 6.11 -29.66 -5.78
N LYS A 48 6.62 -30.89 -5.74
CA LYS A 48 5.79 -32.09 -5.75
C LYS A 48 4.90 -32.27 -4.50
N ASP A 49 5.26 -31.64 -3.40
CA ASP A 49 4.58 -31.65 -2.11
C ASP A 49 3.55 -30.51 -1.97
N TYR A 50 3.45 -29.61 -2.94
CA TYR A 50 2.49 -28.53 -2.90
C TYR A 50 1.11 -28.99 -3.36
N ILE A 51 0.19 -29.07 -2.43
CA ILE A 51 -1.21 -29.51 -2.63
C ILE A 51 -2.22 -28.37 -2.53
N GLY A 52 -1.83 -27.14 -2.81
CA GLY A 52 -2.71 -25.97 -2.73
C GLY A 52 -3.10 -25.57 -1.31
N GLY A 53 -2.32 -25.98 -0.32
CA GLY A 53 -2.62 -25.70 1.09
C GLY A 53 -3.68 -26.63 1.70
N ASN A 54 -4.20 -27.57 0.94
CA ASN A 54 -5.14 -28.55 1.45
C ASN A 54 -4.40 -29.62 2.27
N VAL A 55 -5.01 -30.02 3.38
CA VAL A 55 -4.57 -31.16 4.18
C VAL A 55 -5.64 -32.22 4.08
N GLU A 56 -5.23 -33.42 3.67
CA GLU A 56 -6.13 -34.55 3.57
C GLU A 56 -6.78 -34.83 4.92
N ASN A 57 -8.10 -35.07 4.92
CA ASN A 57 -8.91 -35.31 6.12
C ASN A 57 -8.88 -34.17 7.17
N SER A 58 -8.47 -32.96 6.82
CA SER A 58 -8.41 -31.81 7.76
C SER A 58 -9.78 -31.45 8.35
N TYR A 59 -10.89 -31.80 7.68
CA TYR A 59 -12.26 -31.56 8.17
C TYR A 59 -12.51 -32.20 9.56
N GLU A 60 -11.84 -33.30 9.90
CA GLU A 60 -11.96 -33.92 11.21
C GLU A 60 -11.48 -33.03 12.36
N TYR A 61 -10.49 -32.18 12.07
CA TYR A 61 -10.00 -31.20 13.04
C TYR A 61 -10.91 -30.00 13.17
N LEU A 62 -11.69 -29.68 12.13
CA LEU A 62 -12.66 -28.62 12.16
C LEU A 62 -13.74 -28.87 13.22
N GLU A 63 -14.26 -30.10 13.31
CA GLU A 63 -15.24 -30.46 14.32
C GLU A 63 -14.64 -30.44 15.75
N LYS A 64 -13.41 -30.90 15.91
CA LYS A 64 -12.70 -30.80 17.18
C LYS A 64 -12.49 -29.35 17.63
N ILE A 65 -12.20 -28.43 16.67
CA ILE A 65 -12.08 -27.00 16.96
C ILE A 65 -13.43 -26.41 17.34
N ARG A 66 -14.49 -26.71 16.60
CA ARG A 66 -15.86 -26.25 16.91
C ARG A 66 -16.29 -26.66 18.32
N GLU A 67 -16.02 -27.91 18.67
CA GLU A 67 -16.33 -28.44 20.00
C GLU A 67 -15.49 -27.74 21.10
N ALA A 68 -14.21 -27.52 20.87
CA ALA A 68 -13.33 -26.79 21.76
C ALA A 68 -13.80 -25.35 21.97
N LEU A 69 -14.25 -24.67 20.90
CA LEU A 69 -14.80 -23.32 20.96
C LEU A 69 -16.09 -23.28 21.81
N ARG A 70 -17.01 -24.25 21.63
CA ARG A 70 -18.24 -24.32 22.44
C ARG A 70 -17.95 -24.49 23.94
N ARG A 71 -16.84 -25.14 24.30
CA ARG A 71 -16.39 -25.33 25.66
C ARG A 71 -15.50 -24.21 26.18
N GLY A 72 -15.15 -23.24 25.38
CA GLY A 72 -14.20 -22.16 25.71
C GLY A 72 -12.75 -22.62 25.85
N ASP A 73 -12.41 -23.81 25.35
CA ASP A 73 -11.07 -24.40 25.45
C ASP A 73 -10.12 -23.83 24.37
N LYS A 74 -9.56 -22.67 24.66
CA LYS A 74 -8.61 -21.99 23.78
C LYS A 74 -7.35 -22.81 23.50
N LYS A 75 -6.90 -23.65 24.47
CA LYS A 75 -5.69 -24.47 24.28
C LYS A 75 -5.94 -25.57 23.23
N ALA A 76 -7.09 -26.22 23.28
CA ALA A 76 -7.46 -27.21 22.28
C ALA A 76 -7.63 -26.59 20.89
N VAL A 77 -8.22 -25.39 20.79
CA VAL A 77 -8.32 -24.65 19.52
C VAL A 77 -6.94 -24.42 18.92
N LEU A 78 -6.00 -23.89 19.71
CA LEU A 78 -4.64 -23.63 19.25
C LEU A 78 -3.91 -24.92 18.82
N LYS A 79 -4.13 -26.03 19.51
CA LYS A 79 -3.55 -27.33 19.17
C LYS A 79 -4.02 -27.84 17.80
N PHE A 80 -5.29 -27.62 17.45
CA PHE A 80 -5.89 -28.19 16.24
C PHE A 80 -5.85 -27.23 15.04
N LYS A 81 -5.74 -25.92 15.23
CA LYS A 81 -5.76 -24.94 14.14
C LYS A 81 -4.70 -25.21 13.06
N ASP A 82 -3.49 -25.59 13.48
CA ASP A 82 -2.38 -25.84 12.56
C ASP A 82 -2.55 -27.15 11.75
N LYS A 83 -3.54 -27.98 12.13
CA LYS A 83 -3.92 -29.18 11.37
C LYS A 83 -4.92 -28.92 10.24
N LEU A 84 -5.51 -27.71 10.21
CA LEU A 84 -6.36 -27.27 9.11
C LEU A 84 -5.56 -26.64 7.97
N VAL A 85 -4.33 -26.22 8.24
CA VAL A 85 -3.50 -25.46 7.31
C VAL A 85 -2.44 -26.38 6.73
N GLY A 86 -2.27 -26.36 5.45
CA GLY A 86 -1.20 -27.09 4.76
C GLY A 86 0.17 -26.43 4.94
N VAL A 87 1.09 -26.81 4.11
CA VAL A 87 2.45 -26.23 4.10
C VAL A 87 2.33 -24.74 3.87
N LYS A 88 2.86 -23.93 4.80
CA LYS A 88 2.81 -22.48 4.73
C LYS A 88 3.73 -21.90 3.65
N ASP A 89 4.79 -22.60 3.33
CA ASP A 89 5.74 -22.18 2.29
C ASP A 89 5.18 -22.47 0.90
N GLY A 90 5.27 -21.50 0.01
CA GLY A 90 4.84 -21.64 -1.38
C GLY A 90 3.50 -20.99 -1.72
N TYR A 91 2.85 -20.32 -0.77
CA TYR A 91 1.69 -19.49 -1.08
C TYR A 91 2.04 -18.18 -1.76
N GLY A 92 3.30 -17.79 -1.65
CA GLY A 92 3.74 -16.45 -2.01
C GLY A 92 3.44 -15.43 -0.92
N ALA A 93 3.95 -14.23 -1.12
CA ALA A 93 3.75 -13.10 -0.22
C ALA A 93 3.35 -11.87 -1.02
N TYR A 94 2.37 -11.12 -0.50
CA TYR A 94 2.02 -9.81 -1.03
C TYR A 94 3.20 -8.87 -0.84
N GLN A 95 3.56 -8.13 -1.90
CA GLN A 95 4.74 -7.30 -1.90
C GLN A 95 4.38 -5.82 -1.88
N ASN A 96 5.16 -5.03 -1.17
CA ASN A 96 5.11 -3.58 -1.27
C ASN A 96 5.75 -3.15 -2.60
N PHE A 97 5.08 -2.33 -3.38
CA PHE A 97 5.62 -1.82 -4.64
C PHE A 97 6.74 -0.81 -4.37
N GLY A 98 6.49 0.13 -3.48
CA GLY A 98 7.39 1.23 -3.15
C GLY A 98 6.66 2.53 -2.88
N GLU A 99 7.39 3.63 -2.98
CA GLU A 99 6.90 4.97 -2.70
C GLU A 99 7.24 5.93 -3.82
N ILE A 100 6.35 6.87 -4.08
CA ILE A 100 6.67 8.12 -4.76
C ILE A 100 6.94 9.16 -3.67
N VAL A 101 8.08 9.83 -3.77
CA VAL A 101 8.47 10.91 -2.86
C VAL A 101 8.43 12.22 -3.63
N LEU A 102 7.63 13.17 -3.11
CA LEU A 102 7.55 14.52 -3.64
C LEU A 102 8.24 15.48 -2.67
N LYS A 103 9.30 16.16 -3.11
CA LYS A 103 10.00 17.17 -2.32
C LYS A 103 9.65 18.56 -2.81
N PHE A 104 9.27 19.40 -1.85
CA PHE A 104 8.93 20.79 -2.09
C PHE A 104 9.89 21.71 -1.33
N PRO A 105 10.30 22.86 -1.89
CA PRO A 105 11.14 23.82 -1.20
C PRO A 105 10.33 24.64 -0.19
N HIS A 106 9.45 23.98 0.55
CA HIS A 106 8.57 24.60 1.53
C HIS A 106 9.18 24.48 2.93
N GLY A 107 9.36 25.63 3.57
CA GLY A 107 9.90 25.70 4.94
C GLY A 107 8.78 25.73 5.98
N VAL A 108 8.71 26.84 6.74
CA VAL A 108 7.65 27.05 7.73
C VAL A 108 6.30 27.12 7.04
N PHE A 109 5.32 26.43 7.61
CA PHE A 109 3.96 26.39 7.08
C PHE A 109 2.91 26.69 8.16
N SER A 110 1.73 27.09 7.72
CA SER A 110 0.54 27.32 8.54
C SER A 110 -0.71 26.77 7.85
N ASP A 111 -1.84 26.87 8.54
CA ASP A 111 -3.16 26.50 8.01
C ASP A 111 -3.19 25.07 7.42
N TYR A 112 -2.45 24.16 8.09
CA TYR A 112 -2.37 22.78 7.65
C TYR A 112 -3.65 22.01 7.97
N GLU A 113 -4.19 21.39 6.94
CA GLU A 113 -5.34 20.50 7.03
C GLU A 113 -5.13 19.31 6.11
N ARG A 114 -5.45 18.12 6.57
CA ARG A 114 -5.59 16.94 5.69
C ARG A 114 -6.89 16.22 5.99
N GLN A 115 -7.53 15.76 4.93
CA GLN A 115 -8.86 15.18 4.99
C GLN A 115 -8.99 14.04 3.99
N LEU A 116 -9.70 12.99 4.38
CA LEU A 116 -10.23 11.97 3.48
C LEU A 116 -11.74 12.12 3.40
N ASP A 117 -12.22 12.60 2.26
CA ASP A 117 -13.65 12.62 1.94
C ASP A 117 -14.07 11.25 1.43
N ILE A 118 -14.69 10.45 2.28
CA ILE A 118 -15.14 9.10 1.93
C ILE A 118 -16.36 9.09 1.00
N THR A 119 -17.09 10.20 0.90
CA THR A 119 -18.25 10.31 0.00
C THR A 119 -17.80 10.48 -1.44
N ASN A 120 -16.80 11.34 -1.65
CA ASN A 120 -16.25 11.63 -2.98
C ASN A 120 -14.98 10.83 -3.28
N SER A 121 -14.47 10.07 -2.30
CA SER A 121 -13.24 9.28 -2.41
C SER A 121 -12.01 10.12 -2.78
N VAL A 122 -11.89 11.31 -2.19
CA VAL A 122 -10.79 12.26 -2.41
C VAL A 122 -10.02 12.49 -1.12
N CYS A 123 -8.71 12.32 -1.18
CA CYS A 123 -7.79 12.77 -0.15
C CYS A 123 -7.30 14.19 -0.47
N THR A 124 -7.39 15.10 0.49
CA THR A 124 -6.97 16.50 0.32
C THR A 124 -5.95 16.87 1.38
N VAL A 125 -4.88 17.57 0.98
CA VAL A 125 -3.90 18.19 1.87
C VAL A 125 -3.80 19.67 1.50
N LYS A 126 -4.02 20.54 2.49
CA LYS A 126 -3.98 22.01 2.32
C LYS A 126 -3.00 22.62 3.31
N TYR A 127 -2.27 23.61 2.90
CA TYR A 127 -1.38 24.37 3.76
C TYR A 127 -0.98 25.71 3.11
N ARG A 128 -0.36 26.59 3.89
CA ARG A 128 0.30 27.80 3.41
C ARG A 128 1.79 27.76 3.72
N SER A 129 2.61 28.15 2.76
CA SER A 129 4.05 28.32 2.96
C SER A 129 4.56 29.49 2.12
N GLY A 130 5.41 30.34 2.69
CA GLY A 130 5.95 31.52 1.98
C GLY A 130 4.90 32.49 1.46
N GLY A 131 3.72 32.58 2.12
CA GLY A 131 2.61 33.43 1.69
C GLY A 131 1.79 32.90 0.50
N VAL A 132 2.00 31.64 0.13
CA VAL A 132 1.29 30.93 -0.95
C VAL A 132 0.45 29.81 -0.35
N SER A 133 -0.78 29.63 -0.84
CA SER A 133 -1.65 28.52 -0.47
C SER A 133 -1.49 27.38 -1.45
N PHE A 134 -1.31 26.17 -0.92
CA PHE A 134 -1.16 24.95 -1.69
C PHE A 134 -2.30 23.98 -1.37
N ILE A 135 -2.80 23.30 -2.39
CA ILE A 135 -3.79 22.26 -2.27
C ILE A 135 -3.32 21.06 -3.11
N ARG A 136 -3.30 19.89 -2.49
CA ARG A 136 -3.09 18.61 -3.14
C ARG A 136 -4.36 17.79 -3.00
N GLU A 137 -4.85 17.26 -4.11
CA GLU A 137 -6.05 16.42 -4.19
C GLU A 137 -5.67 15.11 -4.85
N CYS A 138 -5.92 14.00 -4.17
CA CYS A 138 -5.54 12.68 -4.63
C CYS A 138 -6.73 11.72 -4.61
N PHE A 139 -6.89 10.94 -5.67
CA PHE A 139 -7.92 9.92 -5.79
C PHE A 139 -7.48 8.74 -6.66
N ALA A 140 -8.16 7.61 -6.52
CA ALA A 140 -7.95 6.42 -7.33
C ALA A 140 -9.13 6.19 -8.26
N SER A 141 -8.90 6.28 -9.59
CA SER A 141 -9.92 6.03 -10.61
C SER A 141 -10.00 4.54 -10.93
N HIS A 142 -11.24 4.04 -11.12
CA HIS A 142 -11.47 2.66 -11.49
C HIS A 142 -11.28 2.41 -12.99
N ASN A 143 -11.71 3.36 -13.83
CA ASN A 143 -11.57 3.25 -15.29
C ASN A 143 -11.20 4.62 -15.91
N PRO A 144 -9.97 4.80 -16.41
CA PRO A 144 -8.86 3.85 -16.32
C PRO A 144 -8.40 3.62 -14.87
N SER A 145 -7.77 2.44 -14.60
CA SER A 145 -7.20 2.14 -13.29
C SER A 145 -5.91 2.93 -13.09
N VAL A 146 -6.01 4.08 -12.44
CA VAL A 146 -4.90 4.99 -12.15
C VAL A 146 -5.11 5.66 -10.80
N ILE A 147 -4.01 6.09 -10.19
CA ILE A 147 -4.04 7.05 -9.10
C ILE A 147 -3.65 8.40 -9.68
N ALA A 148 -4.44 9.42 -9.38
CA ALA A 148 -4.24 10.78 -9.83
C ALA A 148 -4.03 11.71 -8.64
N GLU A 149 -3.03 12.59 -8.75
CA GLU A 149 -2.80 13.68 -7.81
C GLU A 149 -2.75 15.00 -8.56
N LYS A 150 -3.51 15.97 -8.06
CA LYS A 150 -3.53 17.34 -8.56
C LYS A 150 -2.95 18.26 -7.50
N ILE A 151 -1.93 18.99 -7.88
CA ILE A 151 -1.26 19.96 -7.01
C ILE A 151 -1.54 21.36 -7.55
N THR A 152 -2.05 22.25 -6.71
CA THR A 152 -2.35 23.64 -7.08
C THR A 152 -1.72 24.61 -6.09
N ALA A 153 -1.38 25.79 -6.60
CA ALA A 153 -0.94 26.93 -5.81
C ALA A 153 -1.73 28.18 -6.23
N ASP A 154 -2.03 29.06 -5.28
CA ASP A 154 -2.76 30.31 -5.54
C ASP A 154 -1.90 31.40 -6.18
N LYS A 155 -0.61 31.12 -6.42
CA LYS A 155 0.34 32.04 -7.06
C LYS A 155 1.03 31.36 -8.24
N ASN A 156 1.03 32.01 -9.39
CA ASN A 156 1.72 31.54 -10.60
C ASN A 156 3.22 31.34 -10.36
N GLY A 157 3.77 30.22 -10.85
CA GLY A 157 5.19 29.88 -10.75
C GLY A 157 5.65 29.43 -9.37
N ALA A 158 4.73 29.24 -8.42
CA ALA A 158 5.05 28.78 -7.06
C ALA A 158 5.18 27.25 -6.95
N LEU A 159 4.72 26.48 -7.93
CA LEU A 159 4.88 25.02 -7.94
C LEU A 159 6.30 24.68 -8.39
N ASN A 160 7.06 24.13 -7.46
CA ASN A 160 8.36 23.54 -7.72
C ASN A 160 8.45 22.28 -6.89
N THR A 161 8.68 21.14 -7.54
CA THR A 161 8.74 19.84 -6.85
C THR A 161 9.75 18.92 -7.53
N GLU A 162 10.47 18.18 -6.72
CA GLU A 162 11.27 17.05 -7.15
C GLU A 162 10.48 15.78 -6.93
N ILE A 163 10.40 14.93 -7.94
CA ILE A 163 9.70 13.64 -7.88
C ILE A 163 10.73 12.52 -7.97
N SER A 164 10.71 11.63 -7.01
CA SER A 164 11.57 10.46 -6.99
C SER A 164 10.81 9.19 -6.62
N PHE A 165 11.41 8.04 -6.93
CA PHE A 165 10.93 6.72 -6.56
C PHE A 165 11.84 6.11 -5.50
N SER A 166 11.22 5.48 -4.48
CA SER A 166 11.86 4.56 -3.56
C SER A 166 11.24 3.18 -3.75
N ALA A 167 11.96 2.27 -4.40
CA ALA A 167 11.49 0.91 -4.65
C ALA A 167 11.82 0.00 -3.48
N SER A 168 10.90 -0.91 -3.15
CA SER A 168 11.12 -1.94 -2.12
C SER A 168 11.86 -3.17 -2.64
N HIS A 169 12.04 -3.26 -3.96
CA HIS A 169 12.64 -4.39 -4.65
C HIS A 169 13.79 -3.94 -5.55
N GLU A 170 14.54 -4.92 -6.05
CA GLU A 170 15.62 -4.67 -6.99
C GLU A 170 15.11 -3.94 -8.24
N THR A 171 15.75 -2.83 -8.53
CA THR A 171 15.37 -1.96 -9.64
C THR A 171 16.36 -2.14 -10.79
N ASP A 172 15.86 -2.59 -11.94
CA ASP A 172 16.65 -2.74 -13.16
C ASP A 172 17.01 -1.38 -13.77
N SER A 173 16.05 -0.44 -13.79
CA SER A 173 16.28 0.90 -14.32
C SER A 173 15.26 1.92 -13.83
N ILE A 174 15.70 3.16 -13.71
CA ILE A 174 14.84 4.35 -13.59
C ILE A 174 15.21 5.27 -14.73
N ARG A 175 14.23 5.72 -15.50
CA ARG A 175 14.45 6.62 -16.63
C ARG A 175 13.35 7.67 -16.73
N VAL A 176 13.71 8.84 -17.24
CA VAL A 176 12.77 9.88 -17.63
C VAL A 176 12.60 9.80 -19.14
N GLN A 177 11.37 9.73 -19.59
CA GLN A 177 11.01 9.74 -21.00
C GLN A 177 9.77 10.61 -21.18
N ASP A 178 9.90 11.63 -22.04
CA ASP A 178 8.86 12.65 -22.22
C ASP A 178 8.47 13.26 -20.85
N ASN A 179 7.21 13.20 -20.48
CA ASN A 179 6.70 13.66 -19.17
C ASN A 179 6.49 12.52 -18.17
N SER A 180 7.24 11.43 -18.33
CA SER A 180 7.08 10.22 -17.51
C SER A 180 8.36 9.85 -16.78
N LEU A 181 8.25 9.51 -15.51
CA LEU A 181 9.26 8.80 -14.75
C LEU A 181 8.91 7.31 -14.75
N ILE A 182 9.76 6.49 -15.33
CA ILE A 182 9.54 5.05 -15.51
C ILE A 182 10.53 4.28 -14.66
N LEU A 183 9.98 3.45 -13.78
CA LEU A 183 10.75 2.49 -12.99
C LEU A 183 10.43 1.08 -13.47
N CYS A 184 11.47 0.30 -13.72
CA CYS A 184 11.38 -1.12 -14.06
C CYS A 184 12.19 -1.93 -13.05
N GLY A 185 11.63 -3.06 -12.63
CA GLY A 185 12.27 -3.96 -11.68
C GLY A 185 11.68 -5.34 -11.76
N ARG A 186 12.18 -6.25 -10.91
CA ARG A 186 11.71 -7.64 -10.81
C ARG A 186 11.55 -8.01 -9.35
N LEU A 187 10.60 -8.89 -9.11
CA LEU A 187 10.53 -9.62 -7.86
C LEU A 187 11.46 -10.83 -7.96
N SER A 188 12.27 -11.03 -6.93
CA SER A 188 12.99 -12.30 -6.74
C SER A 188 12.03 -13.31 -6.14
N ASP A 189 11.94 -14.48 -6.74
CA ASP A 189 11.22 -15.64 -6.19
C ASP A 189 11.89 -16.19 -4.93
#